data_dddf8bc621f16c4b4dd575dc16d13957
#
_entry.id   dddf8bc621f16c4b4dd575dc16d13957
#
_cell.length_a   1.000
_cell.length_b   1.000
_cell.length_c   1.000
_cell.angle_alpha   90.00
_cell.angle_beta   90.00
_cell.angle_gamma   90.00
#
_symmetry.space_group_name_H-M   'P 1'
#
loop_
_entity.id
_entity.type
_entity.pdbx_description
1 polymer ?
#
loop_
_entity_poly.entity_id
_entity_poly.type
_entity_poly.pdbx_seq_one_letter_code
_entity_poly.pdbx_strand_id
1 'polypeptide(L)'
;MKINQLRVEDVCDFIGGSQPPKSEFINTPEEGYVRLIQTRDYKTDEFPTYIQEKSTKKFCDSQDIMIGRYGPPIFQIFRGLTGAYNVALLKAKPKSCIDREYLYYFLKQDAVFQYVDKLSARTGGQTGVDLVSLNKYPIRLPEDILDQQRLVSVLSALDAKIDCNNRVSGELEAIAKMLYDYWFVQFDFPGTDGKPYKSSGGKMIFNSTLKREIPEGWMNGTLDDIGKIVGGSTPNTEDPDNFTANGTPWITPYDLSRNQGSKFITRGLQDVSEKGLKDASLKKVPVGTVLLSSRAPIGYMAIARTEMTTNQGFKSFIPIKSYSTAFIYYTVKGALKTITHYASGSTFKEVSATVLKTVKVALPDPRVVDQFSVSVASVFERQDLLELENQQLTQVRDWLLPMLMNGKVTVA
;
A
#
# COMPACT_ATOMS: atom_id res chain seq x y z
N MET A 1 -31.29 -16.30 -19.16
CA MET A 1 -31.17 -15.41 -18.00
C MET A 1 -32.19 -14.29 -18.10
N LYS A 2 -33.21 -14.25 -17.22
CA LYS A 2 -34.19 -13.16 -17.14
C LYS A 2 -33.64 -12.08 -16.22
N ILE A 3 -33.68 -10.81 -16.64
CA ILE A 3 -33.13 -9.67 -15.93
C ILE A 3 -34.25 -8.84 -15.31
N ASN A 4 -34.17 -8.60 -14.01
CA ASN A 4 -35.01 -7.67 -13.29
C ASN A 4 -34.37 -6.28 -13.25
N GLN A 5 -35.17 -5.26 -13.33
CA GLN A 5 -34.75 -3.88 -13.09
C GLN A 5 -35.44 -3.40 -11.82
N LEU A 6 -34.63 -3.18 -10.78
CA LEU A 6 -35.03 -2.82 -9.43
C LEU A 6 -34.27 -1.53 -9.00
N ARG A 7 -34.52 -1.08 -7.78
CA ARG A 7 -33.74 -0.03 -7.12
C ARG A 7 -32.86 -0.66 -6.04
N VAL A 8 -31.83 0.05 -5.62
CA VAL A 8 -30.94 -0.42 -4.54
C VAL A 8 -31.73 -0.68 -3.25
N GLU A 9 -32.74 0.16 -2.93
CA GLU A 9 -33.62 -0.04 -1.77
C GLU A 9 -34.43 -1.36 -1.81
N ASP A 10 -34.69 -1.89 -3.00
CA ASP A 10 -35.42 -3.16 -3.15
C ASP A 10 -34.56 -4.38 -2.82
N VAL A 11 -33.22 -4.24 -2.92
CA VAL A 11 -32.27 -5.35 -2.81
C VAL A 11 -31.32 -5.26 -1.62
N CYS A 12 -31.20 -4.08 -0.99
CA CYS A 12 -30.21 -3.84 0.08
C CYS A 12 -30.73 -2.87 1.13
N ASP A 13 -30.39 -3.12 2.39
CA ASP A 13 -30.57 -2.18 3.50
C ASP A 13 -29.21 -1.64 3.96
N PHE A 14 -29.10 -0.31 4.16
CA PHE A 14 -27.89 0.32 4.70
C PHE A 14 -28.04 0.59 6.19
N ILE A 15 -27.14 -0.01 6.99
CA ILE A 15 -27.19 0.06 8.45
C ILE A 15 -26.00 0.86 8.95
N GLY A 16 -26.24 2.02 9.56
CA GLY A 16 -25.19 2.87 10.15
C GLY A 16 -24.58 2.25 11.39
N GLY A 17 -23.28 2.51 11.61
CA GLY A 17 -22.56 2.12 12.81
C GLY A 17 -22.92 2.97 14.02
N SER A 18 -22.27 2.70 15.14
CA SER A 18 -22.43 3.43 16.39
C SER A 18 -21.10 4.05 16.86
N GLN A 19 -21.20 5.13 17.63
CA GLN A 19 -20.06 5.82 18.18
C GLN A 19 -20.17 5.83 19.71
N PRO A 20 -19.59 4.86 20.41
CA PRO A 20 -19.46 4.93 21.84
C PRO A 20 -18.61 6.12 22.30
N PRO A 21 -18.74 6.58 23.56
CA PRO A 21 -17.91 7.65 24.10
C PRO A 21 -16.41 7.32 23.99
N LYS A 22 -15.58 8.31 23.65
CA LYS A 22 -14.12 8.12 23.56
C LYS A 22 -13.49 7.64 24.87
N SER A 23 -14.11 7.93 26.00
CA SER A 23 -13.69 7.45 27.33
C SER A 23 -13.73 5.93 27.49
N GLU A 24 -14.47 5.23 26.63
CA GLU A 24 -14.56 3.77 26.63
C GLU A 24 -13.50 3.11 25.71
N PHE A 25 -12.68 3.89 25.02
CA PHE A 25 -11.72 3.38 24.06
C PHE A 25 -10.45 2.91 24.74
N ILE A 26 -10.02 1.70 24.40
CA ILE A 26 -8.71 1.17 24.78
C ILE A 26 -7.94 0.75 23.48
N ASN A 27 -6.61 0.71 23.57
CA ASN A 27 -5.75 0.42 22.41
C ASN A 27 -5.22 -1.02 22.40
N THR A 28 -5.50 -1.79 23.44
CA THR A 28 -5.08 -3.19 23.59
C THR A 28 -6.31 -4.08 23.74
N PRO A 29 -6.29 -5.31 23.21
CA PRO A 29 -7.39 -6.24 23.38
C PRO A 29 -7.49 -6.68 24.85
N GLU A 30 -8.71 -6.69 25.41
CA GLU A 30 -9.03 -7.17 26.74
C GLU A 30 -10.27 -8.07 26.70
N GLU A 31 -10.44 -8.93 27.70
CA GLU A 31 -11.62 -9.79 27.82
C GLU A 31 -12.90 -8.96 27.93
N GLY A 32 -13.94 -9.30 27.16
CA GLY A 32 -15.19 -8.54 27.07
C GLY A 32 -15.12 -7.29 26.18
N TYR A 33 -14.00 -7.06 25.50
CA TYR A 33 -13.84 -6.00 24.53
C TYR A 33 -13.81 -6.54 23.10
N VAL A 34 -14.31 -5.75 22.16
CA VAL A 34 -14.34 -6.03 20.73
C VAL A 34 -13.69 -4.89 19.96
N ARG A 35 -13.02 -5.21 18.86
CA ARG A 35 -12.43 -4.19 17.97
C ARG A 35 -13.51 -3.27 17.43
N LEU A 36 -13.33 -1.95 17.55
CA LEU A 36 -14.15 -0.94 16.92
C LEU A 36 -13.54 -0.56 15.57
N ILE A 37 -14.10 -1.11 14.51
CA ILE A 37 -13.63 -0.91 13.13
C ILE A 37 -13.97 0.50 12.66
N GLN A 38 -12.97 1.17 12.10
CA GLN A 38 -13.05 2.49 11.47
C GLN A 38 -12.53 2.40 10.04
N THR A 39 -12.82 3.40 9.21
CA THR A 39 -12.38 3.40 7.80
C THR A 39 -10.87 3.22 7.64
N ARG A 40 -10.07 3.75 8.58
CA ARG A 40 -8.60 3.63 8.57
C ARG A 40 -8.11 2.18 8.76
N ASP A 41 -8.87 1.36 9.49
CA ASP A 41 -8.46 -0.01 9.83
C ASP A 41 -8.42 -0.95 8.63
N TYR A 42 -9.06 -0.56 7.52
CA TYR A 42 -8.92 -1.25 6.22
C TYR A 42 -7.61 -0.91 5.49
N LYS A 43 -6.79 0.00 6.03
CA LYS A 43 -5.50 0.41 5.45
C LYS A 43 -4.31 0.04 6.32
N THR A 44 -4.51 0.02 7.65
CA THR A 44 -3.44 -0.25 8.63
C THR A 44 -3.99 -0.77 9.93
N ASP A 45 -3.26 -1.68 10.56
CA ASP A 45 -3.51 -2.17 11.92
C ASP A 45 -2.71 -1.42 13.01
N GLU A 46 -2.06 -0.31 12.65
CA GLU A 46 -1.13 0.40 13.54
C GLU A 46 -1.82 1.01 14.77
N PHE A 47 -3.11 1.38 14.65
CA PHE A 47 -3.84 2.09 15.70
C PHE A 47 -5.19 1.42 16.00
N PRO A 48 -5.21 0.16 16.46
CA PRO A 48 -6.46 -0.54 16.76
C PRO A 48 -7.18 0.14 17.95
N THR A 49 -8.50 0.15 17.87
CA THR A 49 -9.36 0.67 18.94
C THR A 49 -10.29 -0.44 19.38
N TYR A 50 -10.46 -0.62 20.69
CA TYR A 50 -11.37 -1.61 21.28
C TYR A 50 -12.38 -0.91 22.18
N ILE A 51 -13.59 -1.47 22.27
CA ILE A 51 -14.70 -1.02 23.11
C ILE A 51 -15.31 -2.21 23.83
N GLN A 52 -16.01 -1.98 24.94
CA GLN A 52 -16.78 -3.04 25.56
C GLN A 52 -17.84 -3.56 24.59
N GLU A 53 -17.97 -4.88 24.48
CA GLU A 53 -18.90 -5.51 23.55
C GLU A 53 -20.35 -5.06 23.78
N LYS A 54 -20.75 -4.85 25.07
CA LYS A 54 -22.07 -4.36 25.47
C LYS A 54 -22.38 -2.91 25.04
N SER A 55 -21.35 -2.12 24.68
CA SER A 55 -21.53 -0.69 24.31
C SER A 55 -22.17 -0.49 22.94
N THR A 56 -22.35 -1.56 22.16
CA THR A 56 -22.94 -1.48 20.82
C THR A 56 -23.74 -2.74 20.48
N LYS A 57 -24.63 -2.60 19.50
CA LYS A 57 -25.32 -3.71 18.81
C LYS A 57 -24.95 -3.76 17.32
N LYS A 58 -23.94 -2.99 16.90
CA LYS A 58 -23.53 -2.82 15.50
C LYS A 58 -22.27 -3.62 15.23
N PHE A 59 -22.43 -4.85 14.77
CA PHE A 59 -21.35 -5.78 14.46
C PHE A 59 -21.31 -6.13 12.98
N CYS A 60 -20.12 -6.39 12.47
CA CYS A 60 -19.89 -6.97 11.16
C CYS A 60 -18.93 -8.15 11.27
N ASP A 61 -19.04 -9.05 10.31
CA ASP A 61 -18.09 -10.13 10.05
C ASP A 61 -17.23 -9.83 8.81
N SER A 62 -16.25 -10.69 8.58
CA SER A 62 -15.30 -10.54 7.46
C SER A 62 -15.96 -10.61 6.07
N GLN A 63 -17.17 -11.10 5.98
CA GLN A 63 -17.93 -11.25 4.75
C GLN A 63 -18.91 -10.09 4.53
N ASP A 64 -19.16 -9.28 5.54
CA ASP A 64 -20.07 -8.16 5.43
C ASP A 64 -19.51 -7.06 4.50
N ILE A 65 -20.38 -6.47 3.71
CA ILE A 65 -20.03 -5.36 2.82
C ILE A 65 -20.10 -4.07 3.61
N MET A 66 -18.98 -3.42 3.78
CA MET A 66 -18.87 -2.17 4.53
C MET A 66 -18.59 -1.01 3.58
N ILE A 67 -19.19 0.15 3.84
CA ILE A 67 -19.10 1.35 3.00
C ILE A 67 -18.58 2.51 3.84
N GLY A 68 -17.53 3.18 3.38
CA GLY A 68 -17.07 4.45 3.95
C GLY A 68 -18.11 5.55 3.75
N ARG A 69 -18.69 6.05 4.85
CA ARG A 69 -19.77 7.04 4.81
C ARG A 69 -19.28 8.46 4.61
N TYR A 70 -18.11 8.80 5.15
CA TYR A 70 -17.55 10.14 5.18
C TYR A 70 -16.12 10.18 4.67
N GLY A 71 -15.65 11.37 4.28
CA GLY A 71 -14.26 11.67 3.96
C GLY A 71 -13.98 11.79 2.46
N PRO A 72 -12.79 12.23 2.06
CA PRO A 72 -12.24 12.00 0.73
C PRO A 72 -11.34 10.73 0.71
N PRO A 73 -11.59 9.75 -0.18
CA PRO A 73 -12.82 9.59 -0.95
C PRO A 73 -13.96 8.98 -0.11
N ILE A 74 -15.19 9.36 -0.41
CA ILE A 74 -16.41 8.75 0.13
C ILE A 74 -16.71 7.43 -0.58
N PHE A 75 -17.66 6.67 -0.07
CA PHE A 75 -18.21 5.47 -0.73
C PHE A 75 -17.15 4.40 -1.07
N GLN A 76 -16.09 4.30 -0.28
CA GLN A 76 -15.17 3.17 -0.41
C GLN A 76 -15.86 1.88 0.05
N ILE A 77 -15.76 0.82 -0.76
CA ILE A 77 -16.37 -0.47 -0.45
C ILE A 77 -15.30 -1.39 0.14
N PHE A 78 -15.56 -1.91 1.34
CA PHE A 78 -14.65 -2.72 2.13
C PHE A 78 -15.27 -4.06 2.52
N ARG A 79 -14.41 -5.02 2.87
CA ARG A 79 -14.73 -6.29 3.53
C ARG A 79 -13.47 -6.84 4.22
N GLY A 80 -13.57 -7.93 4.97
CA GLY A 80 -12.43 -8.65 5.51
C GLY A 80 -12.17 -8.44 7.00
N LEU A 81 -12.87 -7.52 7.68
CA LEU A 81 -12.70 -7.28 9.11
C LEU A 81 -13.92 -7.72 9.92
N THR A 82 -13.67 -8.21 11.14
CA THR A 82 -14.70 -8.63 12.09
C THR A 82 -14.63 -7.79 13.36
N GLY A 83 -15.79 -7.29 13.82
CA GLY A 83 -15.88 -6.47 15.05
C GLY A 83 -17.10 -5.57 15.08
N ALA A 84 -17.12 -4.66 16.04
CA ALA A 84 -18.05 -3.53 16.03
C ALA A 84 -17.62 -2.51 14.99
N TYR A 85 -18.53 -1.69 14.44
CA TYR A 85 -18.16 -0.66 13.49
C TYR A 85 -18.75 0.71 13.85
N ASN A 86 -17.95 1.76 13.57
CA ASN A 86 -18.26 3.11 13.96
C ASN A 86 -19.20 3.83 12.98
N VAL A 87 -19.65 5.04 13.34
CA VAL A 87 -20.57 5.88 12.53
C VAL A 87 -20.02 6.28 11.17
N ALA A 88 -18.70 6.19 10.94
CA ALA A 88 -18.09 6.47 9.64
C ALA A 88 -18.26 5.32 8.64
N LEU A 89 -18.86 4.21 9.06
CA LEU A 89 -19.13 3.04 8.24
C LEU A 89 -20.64 2.76 8.15
N LEU A 90 -21.06 2.27 7.00
CA LEU A 90 -22.36 1.67 6.74
C LEU A 90 -22.17 0.21 6.40
N LYS A 91 -23.02 -0.67 6.93
CA LYS A 91 -23.10 -2.05 6.49
C LYS A 91 -24.19 -2.18 5.43
N ALA A 92 -23.85 -2.67 4.26
CA ALA A 92 -24.81 -3.01 3.21
C ALA A 92 -25.29 -4.44 3.42
N LYS A 93 -26.54 -4.59 3.90
CA LYS A 93 -27.16 -5.89 4.17
C LYS A 93 -27.98 -6.32 2.96
N PRO A 94 -27.59 -7.38 2.22
CA PRO A 94 -28.37 -7.87 1.09
C PRO A 94 -29.71 -8.44 1.56
N LYS A 95 -30.76 -8.23 0.74
CA LYS A 95 -32.06 -8.91 0.87
C LYS A 95 -32.02 -10.26 0.15
N SER A 96 -33.07 -11.07 0.31
CA SER A 96 -33.12 -12.44 -0.23
C SER A 96 -33.11 -12.55 -1.76
N CYS A 97 -33.37 -11.46 -2.46
CA CYS A 97 -33.42 -11.44 -3.94
C CYS A 97 -32.06 -11.14 -4.59
N ILE A 98 -31.02 -10.87 -3.80
CA ILE A 98 -29.67 -10.58 -4.31
C ILE A 98 -28.60 -11.41 -3.60
N ASP A 99 -27.69 -11.98 -4.38
CA ASP A 99 -26.47 -12.59 -3.87
C ASP A 99 -25.52 -11.53 -3.29
N ARG A 100 -24.84 -11.86 -2.17
CA ARG A 100 -23.94 -10.93 -1.47
C ARG A 100 -22.76 -10.52 -2.33
N GLU A 101 -22.13 -11.45 -3.04
CA GLU A 101 -21.00 -11.16 -3.91
C GLU A 101 -21.45 -10.29 -5.10
N TYR A 102 -22.65 -10.56 -5.64
CA TYR A 102 -23.20 -9.72 -6.70
C TYR A 102 -23.42 -8.28 -6.23
N LEU A 103 -23.97 -8.08 -5.03
CA LEU A 103 -24.14 -6.76 -4.42
C LEU A 103 -22.78 -6.07 -4.21
N TYR A 104 -21.77 -6.82 -3.73
CA TYR A 104 -20.43 -6.29 -3.51
C TYR A 104 -19.82 -5.73 -4.81
N TYR A 105 -19.84 -6.49 -5.89
CA TYR A 105 -19.31 -6.04 -7.17
C TYR A 105 -20.18 -4.96 -7.82
N PHE A 106 -21.50 -5.01 -7.64
CA PHE A 106 -22.36 -3.94 -8.09
C PHE A 106 -21.97 -2.59 -7.45
N LEU A 107 -21.80 -2.54 -6.14
CA LEU A 107 -21.43 -1.33 -5.42
C LEU A 107 -20.02 -0.82 -5.76
N LYS A 108 -19.12 -1.69 -6.21
CA LYS A 108 -17.76 -1.33 -6.65
C LYS A 108 -17.67 -0.74 -8.05
N GLN A 109 -18.75 -0.72 -8.82
CA GLN A 109 -18.72 -0.13 -10.15
C GLN A 109 -18.45 1.38 -10.12
N ASP A 110 -17.61 1.84 -11.02
CA ASP A 110 -17.27 3.25 -11.20
C ASP A 110 -18.53 4.12 -11.44
N ALA A 111 -19.50 3.61 -12.18
CA ALA A 111 -20.76 4.30 -12.43
C ALA A 111 -21.57 4.57 -11.14
N VAL A 112 -21.55 3.63 -10.18
CA VAL A 112 -22.19 3.79 -8.87
C VAL A 112 -21.42 4.81 -8.03
N PHE A 113 -20.08 4.69 -8.00
CA PHE A 113 -19.22 5.66 -7.32
C PHE A 113 -19.43 7.08 -7.82
N GLN A 114 -19.37 7.30 -9.14
CA GLN A 114 -19.56 8.62 -9.75
C GLN A 114 -20.95 9.22 -9.47
N TYR A 115 -21.98 8.36 -9.46
CA TYR A 115 -23.33 8.81 -9.10
C TYR A 115 -23.38 9.30 -7.66
N VAL A 116 -22.84 8.53 -6.71
CA VAL A 116 -22.81 8.90 -5.29
C VAL A 116 -21.95 10.13 -5.05
N ASP A 117 -20.78 10.23 -5.68
CA ASP A 117 -19.85 11.35 -5.52
C ASP A 117 -20.47 12.67 -5.98
N LYS A 118 -21.17 12.69 -7.12
CA LYS A 118 -21.86 13.87 -7.64
C LYS A 118 -22.98 14.37 -6.72
N LEU A 119 -23.64 13.47 -6.01
CA LEU A 119 -24.81 13.76 -5.15
C LEU A 119 -24.43 13.85 -3.66
N SER A 120 -23.15 13.65 -3.33
CA SER A 120 -22.71 13.69 -1.94
C SER A 120 -22.94 15.05 -1.32
N ALA A 121 -23.78 15.06 -0.27
CA ALA A 121 -24.12 16.27 0.46
C ALA A 121 -22.94 16.75 1.31
N ARG A 122 -22.64 18.05 1.26
CA ARG A 122 -21.71 18.70 2.17
C ARG A 122 -22.48 19.22 3.38
N THR A 123 -22.33 18.57 4.51
CA THR A 123 -22.96 18.99 5.77
C THR A 123 -21.87 19.26 6.80
N GLY A 124 -21.82 20.48 7.35
CA GLY A 124 -20.84 20.82 8.39
C GLY A 124 -19.37 20.65 8.02
N GLY A 125 -19.00 20.85 6.73
CA GLY A 125 -17.62 20.74 6.24
C GLY A 125 -17.18 19.31 5.90
N GLN A 126 -18.01 18.29 6.13
CA GLN A 126 -17.76 16.90 5.73
C GLN A 126 -18.66 16.51 4.56
N THR A 127 -18.07 15.84 3.58
CA THR A 127 -18.80 15.20 2.49
C THR A 127 -19.26 13.81 2.96
N GLY A 128 -20.55 13.50 2.78
CA GLY A 128 -21.14 12.22 3.19
C GLY A 128 -21.97 11.57 2.09
N VAL A 129 -22.15 10.26 2.18
CA VAL A 129 -22.99 9.49 1.24
C VAL A 129 -24.45 9.87 1.40
N ASP A 130 -25.09 10.34 0.33
CA ASP A 130 -26.54 10.56 0.27
C ASP A 130 -27.25 9.21 0.06
N LEU A 131 -27.75 8.65 1.18
CA LEU A 131 -28.47 7.38 1.16
C LEU A 131 -29.82 7.48 0.44
N VAL A 132 -30.47 8.63 0.41
CA VAL A 132 -31.76 8.80 -0.26
C VAL A 132 -31.59 8.64 -1.76
N SER A 133 -30.56 9.25 -2.32
CA SER A 133 -30.22 9.12 -3.74
C SER A 133 -29.69 7.73 -4.07
N LEU A 134 -28.80 7.17 -3.24
CA LEU A 134 -28.27 5.83 -3.44
C LEU A 134 -29.39 4.77 -3.45
N ASN A 135 -30.34 4.86 -2.55
CA ASN A 135 -31.48 3.94 -2.49
C ASN A 135 -32.31 3.92 -3.79
N LYS A 136 -32.40 5.05 -4.50
CA LYS A 136 -33.12 5.18 -5.77
C LYS A 136 -32.29 4.76 -6.99
N TYR A 137 -31.01 4.48 -6.83
CA TYR A 137 -30.15 4.10 -7.95
C TYR A 137 -30.64 2.78 -8.59
N PRO A 138 -30.74 2.71 -9.93
CA PRO A 138 -31.23 1.51 -10.60
C PRO A 138 -30.19 0.38 -10.56
N ILE A 139 -30.68 -0.82 -10.28
CA ILE A 139 -29.89 -2.05 -10.36
C ILE A 139 -30.55 -3.03 -11.34
N ARG A 140 -29.73 -3.61 -12.20
CA ARG A 140 -30.13 -4.68 -13.10
C ARG A 140 -29.47 -5.96 -12.63
N LEU A 141 -30.25 -6.99 -12.34
CA LEU A 141 -29.74 -8.27 -11.86
C LEU A 141 -30.57 -9.44 -12.42
N PRO A 142 -29.93 -10.61 -12.61
CA PRO A 142 -30.65 -11.86 -12.91
C PRO A 142 -31.67 -12.16 -11.83
N GLU A 143 -32.85 -12.68 -12.26
CA GLU A 143 -33.89 -13.10 -11.33
C GLU A 143 -33.44 -14.28 -10.46
N ASP A 144 -32.66 -15.21 -11.04
CA ASP A 144 -32.12 -16.37 -10.34
C ASP A 144 -30.81 -16.05 -9.63
N ILE A 145 -30.74 -16.38 -8.35
CA ILE A 145 -29.51 -16.23 -7.52
C ILE A 145 -28.34 -17.04 -8.09
N LEU A 146 -28.56 -18.20 -8.65
CA LEU A 146 -27.50 -19.01 -9.27
C LEU A 146 -26.88 -18.30 -10.48
N ASP A 147 -27.69 -17.61 -11.27
CA ASP A 147 -27.18 -16.80 -12.38
C ASP A 147 -26.35 -15.60 -11.88
N GLN A 148 -26.77 -14.96 -10.77
CA GLN A 148 -26.00 -13.89 -10.13
C GLN A 148 -24.63 -14.43 -9.67
N GLN A 149 -24.61 -15.58 -8.99
CA GLN A 149 -23.38 -16.24 -8.52
C GLN A 149 -22.45 -16.63 -9.67
N ARG A 150 -22.99 -17.17 -10.77
CA ARG A 150 -22.18 -17.49 -11.95
C ARG A 150 -21.52 -16.25 -12.55
N LEU A 151 -22.24 -15.14 -12.66
CA LEU A 151 -21.69 -13.90 -13.22
C LEU A 151 -20.52 -13.36 -12.40
N VAL A 152 -20.59 -13.42 -11.09
CA VAL A 152 -19.52 -12.88 -10.23
C VAL A 152 -18.43 -13.87 -9.88
N SER A 153 -18.61 -15.16 -10.19
CA SER A 153 -17.63 -16.21 -9.87
C SER A 153 -16.25 -15.93 -10.46
N VAL A 154 -16.20 -15.40 -11.70
CA VAL A 154 -14.95 -15.02 -12.37
C VAL A 154 -14.26 -13.87 -11.63
N LEU A 155 -15.03 -12.84 -11.23
CA LEU A 155 -14.49 -11.70 -10.50
C LEU A 155 -13.96 -12.12 -9.11
N SER A 156 -14.72 -12.99 -8.43
CA SER A 156 -14.32 -13.55 -7.13
C SER A 156 -13.07 -14.41 -7.22
N ALA A 157 -12.90 -15.18 -8.30
CA ALA A 157 -11.70 -15.97 -8.54
C ALA A 157 -10.46 -15.07 -8.79
N LEU A 158 -10.63 -13.96 -9.53
CA LEU A 158 -9.57 -12.98 -9.73
C LEU A 158 -9.17 -12.30 -8.41
N ASP A 159 -10.15 -11.84 -7.61
CA ASP A 159 -9.87 -11.24 -6.29
C ASP A 159 -9.21 -12.27 -5.34
N ALA A 160 -9.67 -13.52 -5.30
CA ALA A 160 -9.06 -14.57 -4.48
C ALA A 160 -7.60 -14.85 -4.88
N LYS A 161 -7.29 -14.80 -6.18
CA LYS A 161 -5.92 -14.95 -6.66
C LYS A 161 -5.05 -13.76 -6.26
N ILE A 162 -5.55 -12.52 -6.38
CA ILE A 162 -4.88 -11.31 -5.91
C ILE A 162 -4.60 -11.39 -4.42
N ASP A 163 -5.58 -11.78 -3.61
CA ASP A 163 -5.42 -11.92 -2.16
C ASP A 163 -4.39 -13.00 -1.79
N CYS A 164 -4.40 -14.14 -2.51
CA CYS A 164 -3.39 -15.17 -2.35
C CYS A 164 -1.97 -14.65 -2.66
N ASN A 165 -1.81 -13.95 -3.78
CA ASN A 165 -0.54 -13.35 -4.18
C ASN A 165 -0.03 -12.32 -3.16
N ASN A 166 -0.92 -11.47 -2.64
CA ASN A 166 -0.59 -10.49 -1.61
C ASN A 166 -0.11 -11.16 -0.31
N ARG A 167 -0.77 -12.24 0.11
CA ARG A 167 -0.36 -13.02 1.28
C ARG A 167 1.02 -13.63 1.08
N VAL A 168 1.25 -14.30 -0.05
CA VAL A 168 2.56 -14.89 -0.39
C VAL A 168 3.65 -13.82 -0.44
N SER A 169 3.37 -12.65 -1.07
CA SER A 169 4.31 -11.53 -1.12
C SER A 169 4.64 -11.00 0.28
N GLY A 170 3.65 -10.91 1.18
CA GLY A 170 3.85 -10.51 2.58
C GLY A 170 4.71 -11.49 3.38
N GLU A 171 4.50 -12.81 3.19
CA GLU A 171 5.34 -13.84 3.81
C GLU A 171 6.79 -13.80 3.29
N LEU A 172 6.97 -13.62 2.00
CA LEU A 172 8.29 -13.43 1.38
C LEU A 172 9.00 -12.17 1.90
N GLU A 173 8.26 -11.06 2.07
CA GLU A 173 8.80 -9.83 2.68
C GLU A 173 9.27 -10.07 4.11
N ALA A 174 8.48 -10.80 4.91
CA ALA A 174 8.84 -11.14 6.28
C ALA A 174 10.11 -12.01 6.34
N ILE A 175 10.25 -12.97 5.43
CA ILE A 175 11.43 -13.83 5.33
C ILE A 175 12.68 -13.00 4.97
N ALA A 176 12.61 -12.18 3.93
CA ALA A 176 13.76 -11.37 3.51
C ALA A 176 14.17 -10.34 4.58
N LYS A 177 13.18 -9.72 5.24
CA LYS A 177 13.44 -8.82 6.35
C LYS A 177 14.06 -9.53 7.55
N MET A 178 13.56 -10.71 7.91
CA MET A 178 14.12 -11.52 9.00
C MET A 178 15.57 -11.89 8.71
N LEU A 179 15.88 -12.30 7.48
CA LEU A 179 17.25 -12.61 7.07
C LEU A 179 18.15 -11.36 7.13
N TYR A 180 17.66 -10.19 6.70
CA TYR A 180 18.38 -8.93 6.85
C TYR A 180 18.63 -8.61 8.32
N ASP A 181 17.62 -8.71 9.18
CA ASP A 181 17.79 -8.43 10.61
C ASP A 181 18.78 -9.40 11.27
N TYR A 182 18.72 -10.67 10.91
CA TYR A 182 19.63 -11.70 11.42
C TYR A 182 21.09 -11.40 11.03
N TRP A 183 21.34 -11.00 9.78
CA TRP A 183 22.69 -10.75 9.29
C TRP A 183 23.25 -9.38 9.69
N PHE A 184 22.47 -8.31 9.62
CA PHE A 184 22.97 -6.93 9.71
C PHE A 184 22.55 -6.19 10.99
N VAL A 185 21.56 -6.70 11.71
CA VAL A 185 21.15 -6.13 13.01
C VAL A 185 21.64 -6.99 14.17
N GLN A 186 21.50 -8.32 14.07
CA GLN A 186 21.98 -9.28 15.09
C GLN A 186 23.43 -9.72 14.85
N PHE A 187 23.96 -9.54 13.64
CA PHE A 187 25.31 -9.88 13.19
C PHE A 187 25.60 -11.39 13.11
N ASP A 188 24.59 -12.20 12.86
CA ASP A 188 24.67 -13.64 12.69
C ASP A 188 24.70 -14.05 11.20
N PHE A 189 25.40 -13.29 10.36
CA PHE A 189 25.70 -13.69 8.99
C PHE A 189 26.61 -14.93 8.97
N PRO A 190 26.62 -15.73 7.88
CA PRO A 190 27.48 -16.91 7.79
C PRO A 190 28.97 -16.52 7.87
N GLY A 191 29.65 -17.04 8.88
CA GLY A 191 31.11 -16.94 9.00
C GLY A 191 31.84 -17.80 7.97
N THR A 192 33.16 -17.81 8.01
CA THR A 192 34.00 -18.61 7.09
C THR A 192 33.78 -20.11 7.24
N ASP A 193 33.28 -20.57 8.37
CA ASP A 193 32.94 -21.96 8.68
C ASP A 193 31.45 -22.27 8.44
N GLY A 194 30.68 -21.29 7.91
CA GLY A 194 29.25 -21.40 7.63
C GLY A 194 28.36 -21.27 8.87
N LYS A 195 28.93 -21.08 10.07
CA LYS A 195 28.14 -20.85 11.30
C LYS A 195 27.75 -19.40 11.45
N PRO A 196 26.68 -19.09 12.24
CA PRO A 196 26.31 -17.70 12.56
C PRO A 196 27.47 -16.97 13.25
N TYR A 197 27.86 -15.81 12.72
CA TYR A 197 29.09 -15.13 13.15
C TYR A 197 29.12 -14.81 14.65
N LYS A 198 28.21 -13.98 15.12
CA LYS A 198 28.22 -13.50 16.51
C LYS A 198 27.91 -14.62 17.51
N SER A 199 26.87 -15.41 17.26
CA SER A 199 26.43 -16.49 18.16
C SER A 199 27.46 -17.62 18.28
N SER A 200 28.36 -17.78 17.30
CA SER A 200 29.45 -18.76 17.33
C SER A 200 30.78 -18.18 17.86
N GLY A 201 30.76 -17.00 18.48
CA GLY A 201 31.94 -16.39 19.09
C GLY A 201 32.75 -15.50 18.16
N GLY A 202 32.14 -15.05 17.05
CA GLY A 202 32.77 -14.05 16.16
C GLY A 202 33.17 -12.79 16.91
N LYS A 203 34.35 -12.25 16.62
CA LYS A 203 34.90 -11.12 17.34
C LYS A 203 34.12 -9.83 17.08
N MET A 204 33.64 -9.21 18.14
CA MET A 204 32.93 -7.94 18.11
C MET A 204 33.80 -6.81 18.62
N ILE A 205 33.70 -5.62 18.03
CA ILE A 205 34.47 -4.43 18.38
C ILE A 205 33.51 -3.28 18.63
N PHE A 206 33.67 -2.59 19.77
CA PHE A 206 32.88 -1.41 20.09
C PHE A 206 33.17 -0.26 19.15
N ASN A 207 32.16 0.23 18.46
CA ASN A 207 32.25 1.39 17.57
C ASN A 207 31.67 2.63 18.28
N SER A 208 32.54 3.59 18.58
CA SER A 208 32.16 4.81 19.32
C SER A 208 31.20 5.72 18.54
N THR A 209 31.24 5.69 17.20
CA THR A 209 30.32 6.48 16.32
C THR A 209 28.93 5.91 16.32
N LEU A 210 28.80 4.58 16.25
CA LEU A 210 27.52 3.86 16.25
C LEU A 210 27.01 3.58 17.67
N LYS A 211 27.83 3.79 18.70
CA LYS A 211 27.57 3.52 20.12
C LYS A 211 27.11 2.08 20.38
N ARG A 212 27.66 1.14 19.62
CA ARG A 212 27.36 -0.31 19.74
C ARG A 212 28.53 -1.15 19.25
N GLU A 213 28.52 -2.41 19.59
CA GLU A 213 29.44 -3.39 19.03
C GLU A 213 29.05 -3.72 17.58
N ILE A 214 30.06 -3.88 16.72
CA ILE A 214 29.93 -4.36 15.34
C ILE A 214 30.94 -5.46 15.09
N PRO A 215 30.77 -6.33 14.09
CA PRO A 215 31.75 -7.34 13.72
C PRO A 215 33.12 -6.76 13.41
N GLU A 216 34.19 -7.47 13.78
CA GLU A 216 35.55 -7.09 13.38
C GLU A 216 35.66 -6.98 11.85
N GLY A 217 36.32 -5.93 11.37
CA GLY A 217 36.44 -5.62 9.94
C GLY A 217 35.27 -4.83 9.34
N TRP A 218 34.14 -4.66 10.07
CA TRP A 218 33.11 -3.72 9.66
C TRP A 218 33.46 -2.29 10.05
N MET A 219 32.93 -1.34 9.31
CA MET A 219 33.17 0.09 9.55
C MET A 219 31.87 0.82 9.88
N ASN A 220 32.00 2.01 10.43
CA ASN A 220 30.90 2.96 10.45
C ASN A 220 30.90 3.82 9.20
N GLY A 221 29.71 4.16 8.70
CA GLY A 221 29.53 5.09 7.62
C GLY A 221 28.15 5.75 7.70
N THR A 222 27.68 6.21 6.58
CA THR A 222 26.41 6.91 6.42
C THR A 222 25.60 6.31 5.28
N LEU A 223 24.35 6.76 5.11
CA LEU A 223 23.53 6.33 3.96
C LEU A 223 24.14 6.76 2.61
N ASP A 224 25.01 7.79 2.57
CA ASP A 224 25.71 8.20 1.34
C ASP A 224 26.80 7.21 0.92
N ASP A 225 27.31 6.44 1.88
CA ASP A 225 28.36 5.44 1.63
C ASP A 225 27.81 4.13 1.02
N ILE A 226 26.51 3.86 1.17
CA ILE A 226 25.87 2.65 0.66
C ILE A 226 25.17 2.83 -0.69
N GLY A 227 24.90 4.08 -1.11
CA GLY A 227 24.24 4.37 -2.38
C GLY A 227 24.30 5.86 -2.70
N LYS A 228 24.43 6.17 -4.00
CA LYS A 228 24.46 7.56 -4.46
C LYS A 228 23.08 8.19 -4.26
N ILE A 229 22.98 9.19 -3.39
CA ILE A 229 21.75 9.92 -3.11
C ILE A 229 21.49 10.95 -4.22
N VAL A 230 20.33 10.86 -4.86
CA VAL A 230 19.87 11.78 -5.92
C VAL A 230 18.49 12.33 -5.59
N GLY A 231 18.29 13.62 -5.86
CA GLY A 231 16.97 14.26 -5.81
C GLY A 231 16.31 14.28 -7.18
N GLY A 232 15.01 14.46 -7.20
CA GLY A 232 14.24 14.69 -8.40
C GLY A 232 13.95 16.17 -8.66
N SER A 233 13.24 16.47 -9.75
CA SER A 233 12.80 17.80 -10.16
C SER A 233 11.39 17.75 -10.75
N THR A 234 10.73 18.90 -10.89
CA THR A 234 9.38 19.01 -11.46
C THR A 234 9.45 19.89 -12.70
N PRO A 235 9.05 19.36 -13.88
CA PRO A 235 8.84 20.17 -15.06
C PRO A 235 7.75 21.22 -14.84
N ASN A 236 7.75 22.27 -15.64
CA ASN A 236 6.62 23.19 -15.62
C ASN A 236 5.33 22.44 -15.99
N THR A 237 4.41 22.32 -15.04
CA THR A 237 3.15 21.58 -15.19
C THR A 237 2.10 22.32 -16.03
N GLU A 238 2.29 23.62 -16.27
CA GLU A 238 1.42 24.43 -17.14
C GLU A 238 1.75 24.21 -18.63
N ASP A 239 2.93 23.70 -18.94
CA ASP A 239 3.35 23.38 -20.31
C ASP A 239 3.07 21.89 -20.61
N PRO A 240 2.00 21.58 -21.39
CA PRO A 240 1.62 20.20 -21.68
C PRO A 240 2.68 19.45 -22.51
N ASP A 241 3.55 20.14 -23.25
CA ASP A 241 4.61 19.52 -24.05
C ASP A 241 5.71 18.88 -23.18
N ASN A 242 5.77 19.20 -21.90
CA ASN A 242 6.67 18.57 -20.95
C ASN A 242 6.26 17.15 -20.60
N PHE A 243 5.03 16.75 -20.94
CA PHE A 243 4.48 15.43 -20.60
C PHE A 243 4.03 14.70 -21.87
N THR A 244 3.98 13.36 -21.77
CA THR A 244 3.55 12.50 -22.88
C THR A 244 3.04 11.17 -22.35
N ALA A 245 2.25 10.44 -23.12
CA ALA A 245 1.70 9.15 -22.72
C ALA A 245 2.74 8.00 -22.74
N ASN A 246 3.85 8.13 -23.48
CA ASN A 246 4.85 7.09 -23.68
C ASN A 246 6.27 7.65 -23.54
N GLY A 247 6.52 8.42 -22.51
CA GLY A 247 7.83 8.99 -22.21
C GLY A 247 8.60 8.24 -21.14
N THR A 248 9.49 8.96 -20.45
CA THR A 248 10.18 8.46 -19.26
C THR A 248 9.23 8.57 -18.06
N PRO A 249 8.97 7.50 -17.29
CA PRO A 249 8.14 7.55 -16.10
C PRO A 249 8.60 8.64 -15.13
N TRP A 250 7.66 9.44 -14.62
CA TRP A 250 7.90 10.48 -13.63
C TRP A 250 7.09 10.20 -12.37
N ILE A 251 7.79 9.84 -11.31
CA ILE A 251 7.19 9.37 -10.06
C ILE A 251 7.03 10.53 -9.08
N THR A 252 5.86 10.60 -8.46
CA THR A 252 5.52 11.54 -7.40
C THR A 252 5.22 10.81 -6.08
N PRO A 253 5.22 11.48 -4.90
CA PRO A 253 4.79 10.86 -3.66
C PRO A 253 3.33 10.35 -3.71
N TYR A 254 2.49 10.96 -4.55
CA TYR A 254 1.12 10.48 -4.79
C TYR A 254 1.12 9.08 -5.44
N ASP A 255 2.00 8.84 -6.41
CA ASP A 255 2.13 7.52 -7.04
C ASP A 255 2.57 6.48 -6.01
N LEU A 256 3.54 6.80 -5.14
CA LEU A 256 3.92 5.89 -4.06
C LEU A 256 2.81 5.69 -3.02
N SER A 257 1.96 6.69 -2.78
CA SER A 257 0.80 6.52 -1.89
C SER A 257 -0.20 5.50 -2.43
N ARG A 258 -0.31 5.39 -3.74
CA ARG A 258 -1.15 4.38 -4.43
C ARG A 258 -0.46 3.03 -4.59
N ASN A 259 0.87 3.00 -4.48
CA ASN A 259 1.70 1.80 -4.57
C ASN A 259 1.92 1.11 -3.21
N GLN A 260 1.19 1.54 -2.15
CA GLN A 260 1.35 0.94 -0.83
C GLN A 260 0.94 -0.55 -0.86
N GLY A 261 1.76 -1.39 -0.24
CA GLY A 261 1.63 -2.85 -0.31
C GLY A 261 2.49 -3.50 -1.41
N SER A 262 3.02 -2.71 -2.36
CA SER A 262 3.98 -3.19 -3.37
C SER A 262 5.39 -2.67 -3.08
N LYS A 263 6.38 -3.52 -3.31
CA LYS A 263 7.80 -3.19 -3.16
C LYS A 263 8.37 -2.49 -4.39
N PHE A 264 7.83 -2.80 -5.56
CA PHE A 264 8.34 -2.30 -6.84
C PHE A 264 7.38 -1.32 -7.49
N ILE A 265 7.92 -0.44 -8.35
CA ILE A 265 7.13 0.48 -9.16
C ILE A 265 7.66 0.54 -10.58
N THR A 266 6.75 0.51 -11.57
CA THR A 266 7.10 0.57 -13.00
C THR A 266 6.87 1.96 -13.55
N ARG A 267 5.75 2.61 -13.18
CA ARG A 267 5.29 3.88 -13.76
C ARG A 267 4.39 4.60 -12.76
N GLY A 268 4.35 5.92 -12.84
CA GLY A 268 3.38 6.78 -12.16
C GLY A 268 2.19 7.11 -13.07
N LEU A 269 1.46 8.15 -12.71
CA LEU A 269 0.34 8.66 -13.51
C LEU A 269 0.77 9.37 -14.78
N GLN A 270 1.98 9.93 -14.81
CA GLN A 270 2.49 10.76 -15.88
C GLN A 270 3.88 10.33 -16.30
N ASP A 271 4.17 10.47 -17.57
CA ASP A 271 5.51 10.37 -18.12
C ASP A 271 5.97 11.75 -18.60
N VAL A 272 7.27 12.01 -18.49
CA VAL A 272 7.88 13.21 -19.04
C VAL A 272 8.40 12.98 -20.47
N SER A 273 8.24 14.00 -21.31
CA SER A 273 8.80 14.03 -22.66
C SER A 273 10.30 14.33 -22.63
N GLU A 274 10.98 14.17 -23.76
CA GLU A 274 12.38 14.59 -23.89
C GLU A 274 12.58 16.11 -23.68
N LYS A 275 11.55 16.93 -24.00
CA LYS A 275 11.53 18.36 -23.68
C LYS A 275 11.49 18.57 -22.17
N GLY A 276 10.54 17.92 -21.48
CA GLY A 276 10.39 18.04 -20.03
C GLY A 276 11.62 17.56 -19.25
N LEU A 277 12.31 16.52 -19.75
CA LEU A 277 13.58 16.08 -19.18
C LEU A 277 14.65 17.16 -19.22
N LYS A 278 14.78 17.85 -20.37
CA LYS A 278 15.77 18.92 -20.55
C LYS A 278 15.41 20.18 -19.77
N ASP A 279 14.19 20.65 -19.88
CA ASP A 279 13.72 21.90 -19.28
C ASP A 279 13.83 21.87 -17.73
N ALA A 280 13.52 20.75 -17.11
CA ALA A 280 13.62 20.58 -15.65
C ALA A 280 14.96 19.97 -15.20
N SER A 281 15.91 19.72 -16.10
CA SER A 281 17.18 19.04 -15.82
C SER A 281 16.98 17.75 -15.02
N LEU A 282 15.96 16.97 -15.40
CA LEU A 282 15.59 15.73 -14.74
C LEU A 282 16.68 14.68 -14.87
N LYS A 283 17.03 14.06 -13.76
CA LYS A 283 17.98 12.94 -13.75
C LYS A 283 17.23 11.63 -13.81
N LYS A 284 17.52 10.84 -14.84
CA LYS A 284 17.06 9.46 -14.91
C LYS A 284 17.80 8.62 -13.87
N VAL A 285 17.06 7.80 -13.14
CA VAL A 285 17.61 6.82 -12.21
C VAL A 285 17.47 5.43 -12.81
N PRO A 286 18.49 4.56 -12.68
CA PRO A 286 18.48 3.22 -13.30
C PRO A 286 17.55 2.27 -12.55
N VAL A 287 17.28 1.12 -13.19
CA VAL A 287 16.64 -0.05 -12.58
C VAL A 287 17.32 -0.41 -11.26
N GLY A 288 16.54 -0.82 -10.28
CA GLY A 288 17.04 -1.20 -8.95
C GLY A 288 17.29 -0.01 -8.01
N THR A 289 17.06 1.23 -8.46
CA THR A 289 17.14 2.39 -7.56
C THR A 289 16.07 2.31 -6.48
N VAL A 290 16.48 2.54 -5.22
CA VAL A 290 15.55 2.61 -4.08
C VAL A 290 15.02 4.04 -3.98
N LEU A 291 13.74 4.22 -4.27
CA LEU A 291 13.04 5.48 -4.15
C LEU A 291 12.62 5.70 -2.70
N LEU A 292 12.80 6.94 -2.20
CA LEU A 292 12.34 7.35 -0.88
C LEU A 292 11.63 8.71 -1.00
N SER A 293 10.36 8.79 -0.59
CA SER A 293 9.70 10.09 -0.45
C SER A 293 10.29 10.86 0.73
N SER A 294 10.76 12.07 0.47
CA SER A 294 11.38 12.95 1.46
C SER A 294 10.42 13.96 2.07
N ARG A 295 9.18 14.05 1.57
CA ARG A 295 8.11 14.92 2.06
C ARG A 295 6.73 14.41 1.64
N ALA A 296 5.69 14.83 2.36
CA ALA A 296 4.27 14.75 2.05
C ALA A 296 3.70 13.39 1.60
N PRO A 297 3.85 12.31 2.32
CA PRO A 297 4.56 12.07 3.58
C PRO A 297 6.00 11.58 3.37
N ILE A 298 6.81 11.65 4.43
CA ILE A 298 8.14 11.05 4.45
C ILE A 298 8.01 9.54 4.64
N GLY A 299 8.84 8.75 3.92
CA GLY A 299 9.04 7.35 4.23
C GLY A 299 8.33 6.36 3.30
N TYR A 300 7.60 6.82 2.28
CA TYR A 300 7.17 5.91 1.22
C TYR A 300 8.37 5.47 0.40
N MET A 301 8.45 4.16 0.16
CA MET A 301 9.57 3.55 -0.55
C MET A 301 9.08 2.63 -1.65
N ALA A 302 9.86 2.57 -2.74
CA ALA A 302 9.71 1.54 -3.78
C ALA A 302 11.06 1.30 -4.47
N ILE A 303 11.15 0.20 -5.22
CA ILE A 303 12.30 -0.13 -6.08
C ILE A 303 11.89 0.11 -7.53
N ALA A 304 12.70 0.83 -8.27
CA ALA A 304 12.46 1.13 -9.68
C ALA A 304 12.61 -0.13 -10.55
N ARG A 305 11.54 -0.55 -11.25
CA ARG A 305 11.59 -1.65 -12.24
C ARG A 305 12.18 -1.23 -13.58
N THR A 306 12.06 0.05 -13.92
CA THR A 306 12.52 0.61 -15.19
C THR A 306 13.35 1.85 -14.90
N GLU A 307 14.08 2.34 -15.89
CA GLU A 307 14.64 3.68 -15.84
C GLU A 307 13.52 4.69 -15.69
N MET A 308 13.63 5.62 -14.75
CA MET A 308 12.58 6.59 -14.44
C MET A 308 13.13 7.89 -13.85
N THR A 309 12.28 8.86 -13.66
CA THR A 309 12.57 10.12 -12.99
C THR A 309 11.64 10.32 -11.80
N THR A 310 11.97 11.25 -10.91
CA THR A 310 11.13 11.58 -9.76
C THR A 310 10.95 13.09 -9.64
N ASN A 311 9.91 13.52 -8.93
CA ASN A 311 9.76 14.92 -8.57
C ASN A 311 10.70 15.31 -7.41
N GLN A 312 10.72 16.61 -7.05
CA GLN A 312 11.58 17.13 -5.97
C GLN A 312 11.27 16.54 -4.58
N GLY A 313 10.14 15.86 -4.41
CA GLY A 313 9.75 15.19 -3.16
C GLY A 313 10.49 13.87 -2.87
N PHE A 314 11.52 13.57 -3.64
CA PHE A 314 12.30 12.34 -3.49
C PHE A 314 13.76 12.59 -3.15
N LYS A 315 14.31 11.62 -2.41
CA LYS A 315 15.75 11.39 -2.25
C LYS A 315 15.98 9.90 -2.47
N SER A 316 16.39 9.57 -3.69
CA SER A 316 16.54 8.18 -4.14
C SER A 316 17.97 7.70 -4.02
N PHE A 317 18.15 6.40 -3.78
CA PHE A 317 19.45 5.76 -3.59
C PHE A 317 19.74 4.88 -4.82
N ILE A 318 20.70 5.32 -5.63
CA ILE A 318 21.23 4.50 -6.73
C ILE A 318 22.25 3.54 -6.15
N PRO A 319 22.08 2.21 -6.33
CA PRO A 319 23.05 1.23 -5.85
C PRO A 319 24.46 1.48 -6.40
N ILE A 320 25.46 1.27 -5.56
CA ILE A 320 26.88 1.29 -5.93
C ILE A 320 27.42 -0.14 -5.93
N LYS A 321 28.57 -0.36 -6.56
CA LYS A 321 29.12 -1.70 -6.81
C LYS A 321 29.22 -2.60 -5.55
N SER A 322 29.41 -2.01 -4.38
CA SER A 322 29.62 -2.76 -3.12
C SER A 322 28.35 -3.04 -2.33
N TYR A 323 27.21 -2.40 -2.69
CA TYR A 323 25.98 -2.50 -1.92
C TYR A 323 24.77 -2.66 -2.87
N SER A 324 24.10 -3.79 -2.73
CA SER A 324 22.98 -4.16 -3.57
C SER A 324 21.71 -3.40 -3.25
N THR A 325 20.75 -3.38 -4.21
CA THR A 325 19.39 -2.84 -4.02
C THR A 325 18.72 -3.42 -2.76
N ALA A 326 18.82 -4.74 -2.54
CA ALA A 326 18.21 -5.40 -1.39
C ALA A 326 18.77 -4.90 -0.06
N PHE A 327 20.10 -4.79 0.05
CA PHE A 327 20.75 -4.26 1.25
C PHE A 327 20.36 -2.81 1.50
N ILE A 328 20.42 -1.96 0.47
CA ILE A 328 20.03 -0.54 0.57
C ILE A 328 18.59 -0.40 1.00
N TYR A 329 17.67 -1.17 0.38
CA TYR A 329 16.24 -1.12 0.68
C TYR A 329 15.98 -1.37 2.18
N TYR A 330 16.51 -2.45 2.74
CA TYR A 330 16.28 -2.77 4.16
C TYR A 330 17.05 -1.84 5.09
N THR A 331 18.26 -1.39 4.72
CA THR A 331 19.03 -0.40 5.52
C THR A 331 18.26 0.92 5.62
N VAL A 332 17.76 1.46 4.51
CA VAL A 332 16.95 2.69 4.49
C VAL A 332 15.64 2.49 5.24
N LYS A 333 14.96 1.36 5.03
CA LYS A 333 13.71 1.01 5.73
C LYS A 333 13.91 0.94 7.25
N GLY A 334 14.98 0.33 7.71
CA GLY A 334 15.36 0.28 9.13
C GLY A 334 15.71 1.65 9.72
N ALA A 335 16.23 2.56 8.90
CA ALA A 335 16.60 3.91 9.31
C ALA A 335 15.44 4.92 9.29
N LEU A 336 14.24 4.56 8.81
CA LEU A 336 13.11 5.50 8.61
C LEU A 336 12.74 6.28 9.88
N LYS A 337 12.75 5.64 11.05
CA LYS A 337 12.49 6.33 12.33
C LYS A 337 13.49 7.45 12.59
N THR A 338 14.77 7.17 12.38
CA THR A 338 15.86 8.16 12.50
C THR A 338 15.73 9.26 11.46
N ILE A 339 15.48 8.90 10.21
CA ILE A 339 15.27 9.83 9.09
C ILE A 339 14.11 10.78 9.41
N THR A 340 12.97 10.26 9.87
CA THR A 340 11.79 11.07 10.21
C THR A 340 12.04 11.98 11.41
N HIS A 341 12.85 11.52 12.38
CA HIS A 341 13.22 12.35 13.54
C HIS A 341 14.02 13.58 13.14
N TYR A 342 14.89 13.49 12.14
CA TYR A 342 15.67 14.61 11.62
C TYR A 342 14.92 15.49 10.62
N ALA A 343 13.66 15.19 10.31
CA ALA A 343 12.88 16.00 9.40
C ALA A 343 12.61 17.39 10.00
N SER A 344 12.91 18.44 9.24
CA SER A 344 12.70 19.83 9.61
C SER A 344 11.56 20.49 8.83
N GLY A 345 11.01 21.57 9.34
CA GLY A 345 9.92 22.34 8.74
C GLY A 345 8.74 22.47 9.67
N SER A 346 8.18 23.68 9.80
CA SER A 346 7.06 23.98 10.70
C SER A 346 5.70 23.55 10.12
N THR A 347 5.49 23.73 8.82
CA THR A 347 4.22 23.43 8.14
C THR A 347 4.32 22.12 7.34
N PHE A 348 5.44 21.89 6.67
CA PHE A 348 5.71 20.66 5.91
C PHE A 348 7.10 20.13 6.28
N LYS A 349 7.12 18.98 6.93
CA LYS A 349 8.38 18.30 7.24
C LYS A 349 9.02 17.76 5.95
N GLU A 350 10.30 18.06 5.77
CA GLU A 350 11.10 17.52 4.66
C GLU A 350 12.46 17.02 5.18
N VAL A 351 12.97 15.96 4.57
CA VAL A 351 14.32 15.44 4.80
C VAL A 351 15.19 15.84 3.62
N SER A 352 16.24 16.64 3.90
CA SER A 352 17.21 17.01 2.88
C SER A 352 18.21 15.90 2.58
N ALA A 353 18.84 15.95 1.39
CA ALA A 353 19.95 15.04 1.07
C ALA A 353 21.10 15.17 2.07
N THR A 354 21.37 16.38 2.56
CA THR A 354 22.39 16.63 3.58
C THR A 354 22.11 15.86 4.87
N VAL A 355 20.86 15.84 5.33
CA VAL A 355 20.46 15.06 6.51
C VAL A 355 20.66 13.56 6.25
N LEU A 356 20.22 13.02 5.12
CA LEU A 356 20.41 11.60 4.80
C LEU A 356 21.89 11.18 4.79
N LYS A 357 22.77 12.06 4.31
CA LYS A 357 24.24 11.87 4.33
C LYS A 357 24.85 11.84 5.74
N THR A 358 24.10 12.24 6.77
CA THR A 358 24.57 12.19 8.16
C THR A 358 24.04 11.00 8.95
N VAL A 359 23.04 10.29 8.44
CA VAL A 359 22.44 9.12 9.10
C VAL A 359 23.48 7.99 9.16
N LYS A 360 23.87 7.63 10.36
CA LYS A 360 24.94 6.63 10.61
C LYS A 360 24.41 5.21 10.42
N VAL A 361 25.22 4.40 9.72
CA VAL A 361 24.95 2.98 9.48
C VAL A 361 26.25 2.17 9.66
N ALA A 362 26.11 0.87 9.95
CA ALA A 362 27.23 -0.05 9.87
C ALA A 362 27.46 -0.43 8.39
N LEU A 363 28.72 -0.40 7.98
CA LEU A 363 29.14 -0.82 6.65
C LEU A 363 29.71 -2.23 6.72
N PRO A 364 28.99 -3.25 6.28
CA PRO A 364 29.48 -4.62 6.25
C PRO A 364 30.55 -4.85 5.17
N ASP A 365 31.31 -5.94 5.31
CA ASP A 365 32.15 -6.43 4.22
C ASP A 365 31.30 -6.66 2.97
N PRO A 366 31.69 -6.15 1.79
CA PRO A 366 30.95 -6.34 0.53
C PRO A 366 30.63 -7.80 0.21
N ARG A 367 31.49 -8.75 0.61
CA ARG A 367 31.24 -10.19 0.41
C ARG A 367 30.02 -10.68 1.18
N VAL A 368 29.79 -10.17 2.39
CA VAL A 368 28.59 -10.50 3.19
C VAL A 368 27.34 -9.92 2.52
N VAL A 369 27.44 -8.71 1.96
CA VAL A 369 26.34 -8.09 1.19
C VAL A 369 26.03 -8.89 -0.07
N ASP A 370 27.04 -9.35 -0.79
CA ASP A 370 26.85 -10.18 -2.00
C ASP A 370 26.19 -11.51 -1.65
N GLN A 371 26.62 -12.20 -0.60
CA GLN A 371 26.00 -13.43 -0.11
C GLN A 371 24.55 -13.23 0.30
N PHE A 372 24.24 -12.14 1.01
CA PHE A 372 22.87 -11.77 1.34
C PHE A 372 22.04 -11.55 0.07
N SER A 373 22.59 -10.82 -0.89
CA SER A 373 21.92 -10.51 -2.15
C SER A 373 21.54 -11.77 -2.92
N VAL A 374 22.45 -12.73 -2.99
CA VAL A 374 22.19 -14.05 -3.58
C VAL A 374 21.09 -14.80 -2.82
N SER A 375 21.15 -14.77 -1.47
CA SER A 375 20.18 -15.46 -0.61
C SER A 375 18.76 -14.93 -0.75
N VAL A 376 18.57 -13.62 -1.04
CA VAL A 376 17.24 -13.02 -1.19
C VAL A 376 16.82 -12.81 -2.64
N ALA A 377 17.68 -13.11 -3.62
CA ALA A 377 17.41 -12.83 -5.03
C ALA A 377 16.10 -13.47 -5.52
N SER A 378 15.90 -14.77 -5.26
CA SER A 378 14.69 -15.49 -5.63
C SER A 378 13.43 -14.98 -4.92
N VAL A 379 13.58 -14.47 -3.69
CA VAL A 379 12.48 -13.85 -2.93
C VAL A 379 12.06 -12.53 -3.60
N PHE A 380 13.01 -11.68 -3.96
CA PHE A 380 12.74 -10.41 -4.65
C PHE A 380 12.11 -10.64 -6.02
N GLU A 381 12.67 -11.58 -6.81
CA GLU A 381 12.13 -11.96 -8.11
C GLU A 381 10.69 -12.49 -7.99
N ARG A 382 10.43 -13.35 -7.02
CA ARG A 382 9.07 -13.88 -6.81
C ARG A 382 8.09 -12.80 -6.39
N GLN A 383 8.48 -11.87 -5.51
CA GLN A 383 7.65 -10.73 -5.13
C GLN A 383 7.35 -9.84 -6.34
N ASP A 384 8.35 -9.56 -7.18
CA ASP A 384 8.19 -8.76 -8.38
C ASP A 384 7.17 -9.38 -9.36
N LEU A 385 7.29 -10.69 -9.62
CA LEU A 385 6.35 -11.43 -10.46
C LEU A 385 4.92 -11.45 -9.91
N LEU A 386 4.76 -11.63 -8.59
CA LEU A 386 3.44 -11.60 -7.93
C LEU A 386 2.77 -10.22 -8.04
N GLU A 387 3.54 -9.15 -7.90
CA GLU A 387 3.02 -7.79 -8.05
C GLU A 387 2.61 -7.50 -9.50
N LEU A 388 3.40 -7.93 -10.49
CA LEU A 388 3.06 -7.80 -11.91
C LEU A 388 1.81 -8.61 -12.26
N GLU A 389 1.70 -9.85 -11.77
CA GLU A 389 0.51 -10.67 -11.94
C GLU A 389 -0.72 -9.99 -11.34
N ASN A 390 -0.60 -9.42 -10.13
CA ASN A 390 -1.69 -8.67 -9.49
C ASN A 390 -2.12 -7.43 -10.30
N GLN A 391 -1.19 -6.72 -10.93
CA GLN A 391 -1.52 -5.60 -11.81
C GLN A 391 -2.37 -6.08 -13.01
N GLN A 392 -1.98 -7.19 -13.64
CA GLN A 392 -2.72 -7.77 -14.76
C GLN A 392 -4.11 -8.28 -14.33
N LEU A 393 -4.18 -9.01 -13.21
CA LEU A 393 -5.45 -9.52 -12.67
C LEU A 393 -6.41 -8.37 -12.32
N THR A 394 -5.89 -7.29 -11.73
CA THR A 394 -6.66 -6.10 -11.42
C THR A 394 -7.21 -5.44 -12.69
N GLN A 395 -6.38 -5.27 -13.74
CA GLN A 395 -6.81 -4.71 -15.01
C GLN A 395 -7.90 -5.57 -15.67
N VAL A 396 -7.75 -6.89 -15.68
CA VAL A 396 -8.75 -7.82 -16.22
C VAL A 396 -10.05 -7.76 -15.43
N ARG A 397 -9.98 -7.77 -14.09
CA ARG A 397 -11.15 -7.64 -13.22
C ARG A 397 -11.89 -6.33 -13.47
N ASP A 398 -11.20 -5.21 -13.49
CA ASP A 398 -11.80 -3.88 -13.64
C ASP A 398 -12.40 -3.68 -15.04
N TRP A 399 -11.82 -4.33 -16.05
CA TRP A 399 -12.39 -4.38 -17.40
C TRP A 399 -13.63 -5.28 -17.50
N LEU A 400 -13.62 -6.46 -16.85
CA LEU A 400 -14.74 -7.41 -16.86
C LEU A 400 -15.92 -6.92 -16.03
N LEU A 401 -15.68 -6.24 -14.92
CA LEU A 401 -16.71 -5.83 -13.97
C LEU A 401 -17.89 -5.11 -14.63
N PRO A 402 -17.72 -4.02 -15.40
CA PRO A 402 -18.88 -3.36 -16.04
C PRO A 402 -19.54 -4.22 -17.12
N MET A 403 -18.81 -5.11 -17.78
CA MET A 403 -19.35 -5.97 -18.84
C MET A 403 -20.29 -7.04 -18.26
N LEU A 404 -19.87 -7.67 -17.17
CA LEU A 404 -20.68 -8.69 -16.47
C LEU A 404 -21.90 -8.06 -15.81
N MET A 405 -21.72 -6.93 -15.10
CA MET A 405 -22.80 -6.25 -14.39
C MET A 405 -23.86 -5.66 -15.34
N ASN A 406 -23.49 -5.26 -16.57
CA ASN A 406 -24.40 -4.73 -17.57
C ASN A 406 -24.99 -5.82 -18.50
N GLY A 407 -24.66 -7.10 -18.28
CA GLY A 407 -25.13 -8.21 -19.08
C GLY A 407 -24.62 -8.25 -20.52
N LYS A 408 -23.50 -7.54 -20.82
CA LYS A 408 -22.86 -7.57 -22.15
C LYS A 408 -22.07 -8.85 -22.38
N VAL A 409 -21.67 -9.52 -21.30
CA VAL A 409 -21.00 -10.81 -21.29
C VAL A 409 -21.71 -11.72 -20.31
N THR A 410 -21.87 -12.98 -20.66
CA THR A 410 -22.44 -14.02 -19.80
C THR A 410 -21.38 -15.10 -19.57
N VAL A 411 -21.41 -15.72 -18.40
CA VAL A 411 -20.59 -16.89 -18.09
C VAL A 411 -21.39 -18.13 -18.45
N ALA A 412 -20.79 -19.01 -19.26
CA ALA A 412 -21.43 -20.26 -19.70
C ALA A 412 -21.53 -21.28 -18.56
#